data_e8f8123767bd3b95ec336359072d6ed7
#
_entry.id   e8f8123767bd3b95ec336359072d6ed7
#
_cell.length_a   1.000
_cell.length_b   1.000
_cell.length_c   1.000
_cell.angle_alpha   90.00
_cell.angle_beta   90.00
_cell.angle_gamma   90.00
#
_symmetry.space_group_name_H-M   'P 1'
#
loop_
_entity.id
_entity.type
_entity.pdbx_description
1 polymer ?
#
loop_
_entity_poly.entity_id
_entity_poly.type
_entity_poly.pdbx_seq_one_letter_code
_entity_poly.pdbx_strand_id
1 'polypeptide(L)'
;RDKMNPVYKRFFDIEDSVRANRLETRERAIANGWETKIDENGHVVSDDAVSVSVDDIQADTESQETVDFTPKQEPVQQVESLENEKNVAGQTKHNFHYNLWEMEKGGPKTRYQWNMDAIRTLKQIELENRLATPEEQKTLSKFVGWGGLSQAFDENNAGWSKEYAELKDLLSDEEYSAARATVNNAFYTSPEIAMCINSALVQFGFRGGNVLEPSMGIGNFFGSMPAPMQRSKLYGVELDSISGRIAKQLYQNANISITGFENTTYPDNFFDVVVGNVPFGDYKVFDPKYNKYNFRIHDYFLAKALDQVRPGGMVAVITTKGTLDKANPTIRKYLAERAELVGAVRLPNTAFKDNAGTEVTADILFLQKRERKIDIEPDWVHLGVTENGIAVNSYFAEHPEMMLGSMKYDTRIYGQDSRYTVCVNDDENFNIYEALNKAIGNIKAQMTDFERVADEAEQTEEVIPADPDVRNYTYTFFEGKLYYRENSEMVKKEVSQTAEERIRSLDEIRQITRELIDIQMDGCSEEELSDKQRLLNVKYDAFVKQYGAITSKANRIAFRDDSDYPLLCSLEEVNEDGEVKKADMFYKQTIKAKTVIDRVETAVEALNVSVNEFGYVNLAYM
;
A
#
# COMPACT_ATOMS: atom_id res chain seq x y z
N ARG A 1 19.78 -1.29 24.04
CA ARG A 1 18.99 -0.04 24.02
C ARG A 1 19.83 1.19 23.62
N ASP A 2 21.09 1.30 24.01
CA ASP A 2 21.91 2.49 23.74
C ASP A 2 22.47 2.62 22.31
N LYS A 3 22.24 1.63 21.45
CA LYS A 3 22.67 1.61 20.04
C LYS A 3 21.51 1.55 19.04
N MET A 4 20.25 1.64 19.50
CA MET A 4 19.08 1.65 18.61
C MET A 4 18.92 3.01 17.94
N ASN A 5 18.39 2.99 16.69
CA ASN A 5 17.98 4.20 16.01
C ASN A 5 17.10 5.07 16.93
N PRO A 6 17.39 6.38 17.09
CA PRO A 6 16.69 7.26 18.02
C PRO A 6 15.17 7.26 17.90
N VAL A 7 14.62 7.03 16.72
CA VAL A 7 13.17 6.96 16.47
C VAL A 7 12.57 5.72 17.12
N TYR A 8 13.21 4.55 16.98
CA TYR A 8 12.72 3.31 17.61
C TYR A 8 12.94 3.30 19.11
N LYS A 9 14.08 3.84 19.59
CA LYS A 9 14.34 4.01 21.02
C LYS A 9 13.21 4.85 21.67
N ARG A 10 12.83 5.95 21.04
CA ARG A 10 11.80 6.85 21.52
C ARG A 10 10.40 6.20 21.54
N PHE A 11 10.08 5.35 20.57
CA PHE A 11 8.82 4.60 20.53
C PHE A 11 8.71 3.62 21.71
N PHE A 12 9.76 2.84 21.97
CA PHE A 12 9.78 1.91 23.11
C PHE A 12 9.84 2.62 24.46
N ASP A 13 10.54 3.76 24.55
CA ASP A 13 10.56 4.58 25.77
C ASP A 13 9.17 5.18 26.07
N ILE A 14 8.41 5.57 25.05
CA ILE A 14 7.00 6.02 25.18
C ILE A 14 6.09 4.87 25.59
N GLU A 15 6.23 3.69 24.98
CA GLU A 15 5.42 2.51 25.30
C GLU A 15 5.68 2.03 26.73
N ASP A 16 6.93 1.97 27.17
CA ASP A 16 7.33 1.64 28.53
C ASP A 16 6.83 2.71 29.53
N SER A 17 6.87 3.99 29.16
CA SER A 17 6.37 5.10 29.98
C SER A 17 4.85 5.06 30.12
N VAL A 18 4.11 4.79 29.05
CA VAL A 18 2.64 4.63 29.07
C VAL A 18 2.25 3.41 29.89
N ARG A 19 3.02 2.32 29.80
CA ARG A 19 2.78 1.10 30.57
C ARG A 19 3.06 1.31 32.07
N ALA A 20 4.14 2.01 32.40
CA ALA A 20 4.49 2.39 33.76
C ALA A 20 3.43 3.33 34.37
N ASN A 21 3.00 4.37 33.65
CA ASN A 21 1.94 5.27 34.07
C ASN A 21 0.60 4.56 34.30
N ARG A 22 0.24 3.59 33.46
CA ARG A 22 -0.98 2.77 33.65
C ARG A 22 -0.90 1.90 34.90
N LEU A 23 0.25 1.31 35.19
CA LEU A 23 0.47 0.52 36.39
C LEU A 23 0.44 1.41 37.64
N GLU A 24 1.14 2.53 37.63
CA GLU A 24 1.19 3.48 38.74
C GLU A 24 -0.18 4.11 39.01
N THR A 25 -0.95 4.46 37.96
CA THR A 25 -2.32 4.96 38.09
C THR A 25 -3.27 3.91 38.71
N ARG A 26 -3.11 2.63 38.32
CA ARG A 26 -3.87 1.51 38.86
C ARG A 26 -3.50 1.22 40.33
N GLU A 27 -2.22 1.25 40.65
CA GLU A 27 -1.74 1.08 42.03
C GLU A 27 -2.18 2.22 42.95
N ARG A 28 -2.16 3.47 42.45
CA ARG A 28 -2.69 4.64 43.20
C ARG A 28 -4.21 4.56 43.41
N ALA A 29 -4.96 4.09 42.39
CA ALA A 29 -6.40 3.89 42.51
C ALA A 29 -6.74 2.83 43.57
N ILE A 30 -5.97 1.74 43.62
CA ILE A 30 -6.11 0.68 44.62
C ILE A 30 -5.70 1.18 46.02
N ALA A 31 -4.59 1.91 46.13
CA ALA A 31 -4.07 2.44 47.41
C ALA A 31 -4.96 3.51 48.02
N ASN A 32 -5.72 4.26 47.22
CA ASN A 32 -6.62 5.32 47.68
C ASN A 32 -8.06 4.82 47.96
N GLY A 33 -8.33 3.52 47.83
CA GLY A 33 -9.62 2.93 48.19
C GLY A 33 -10.77 3.34 47.25
N TRP A 34 -10.46 3.70 46.02
CA TRP A 34 -11.48 4.03 45.03
C TRP A 34 -12.08 2.74 44.46
N GLU A 35 -13.26 2.38 44.94
CA GLU A 35 -14.09 1.37 44.30
C GLU A 35 -14.60 1.92 42.96
N THR A 36 -14.07 1.43 41.87
CA THR A 36 -14.60 1.69 40.52
C THR A 36 -15.90 0.90 40.36
N LYS A 37 -17.05 1.57 40.45
CA LYS A 37 -18.33 0.99 40.00
C LYS A 37 -18.37 1.04 38.49
N ILE A 38 -18.45 -0.14 37.88
CA ILE A 38 -18.65 -0.30 36.44
C ILE A 38 -20.14 -0.57 36.24
N ASP A 39 -20.81 0.16 35.31
CA ASP A 39 -22.21 -0.08 34.95
C ASP A 39 -22.36 -1.38 34.12
N GLU A 40 -23.60 -1.79 33.87
CA GLU A 40 -23.94 -3.02 33.12
C GLU A 40 -23.43 -3.01 31.67
N ASN A 41 -22.92 -1.86 31.19
CA ASN A 41 -22.35 -1.67 29.83
C ASN A 41 -20.82 -1.49 29.84
N GLY A 42 -20.17 -1.61 31.03
CA GLY A 42 -18.72 -1.53 31.15
C GLY A 42 -18.13 -0.11 31.25
N HIS A 43 -18.94 0.90 31.58
CA HIS A 43 -18.50 2.27 31.81
C HIS A 43 -18.28 2.56 33.29
N VAL A 44 -17.23 3.34 33.59
CA VAL A 44 -16.90 3.80 34.93
C VAL A 44 -17.88 4.91 35.32
N VAL A 45 -18.65 4.72 36.42
CA VAL A 45 -19.51 5.73 37.01
C VAL A 45 -18.74 6.39 38.13
N SER A 46 -18.41 7.68 38.00
CA SER A 46 -17.86 8.49 39.09
C SER A 46 -18.95 9.38 39.67
N ASP A 47 -19.27 9.19 40.93
CA ASP A 47 -19.96 10.20 41.73
C ASP A 47 -18.91 11.18 42.27
N ASP A 48 -19.18 12.46 42.10
CA ASP A 48 -18.49 13.66 42.58
C ASP A 48 -17.36 14.25 41.72
N ALA A 49 -17.74 15.36 41.09
CA ALA A 49 -16.86 16.35 40.51
C ALA A 49 -16.16 17.16 41.62
N VAL A 50 -14.87 16.96 41.82
CA VAL A 50 -14.00 17.88 42.56
C VAL A 50 -13.12 18.63 41.58
N SER A 51 -13.39 19.92 41.45
CA SER A 51 -12.55 20.88 40.78
C SER A 51 -11.25 21.10 41.57
N VAL A 52 -10.11 20.72 40.99
CA VAL A 52 -8.78 21.11 41.52
C VAL A 52 -8.27 22.25 40.70
N SER A 53 -8.07 23.41 41.36
CA SER A 53 -7.43 24.59 40.76
C SER A 53 -5.92 24.35 40.54
N VAL A 54 -5.46 24.80 39.39
CA VAL A 54 -4.07 24.79 39.01
C VAL A 54 -3.39 26.04 39.60
N ASP A 55 -2.99 25.97 40.86
CA ASP A 55 -2.04 26.89 41.48
C ASP A 55 -1.30 26.12 42.56
N ASP A 56 -0.12 25.61 42.23
CA ASP A 56 1.01 25.33 43.11
C ASP A 56 2.03 24.37 42.42
N ILE A 57 2.81 24.90 41.50
CA ILE A 57 4.13 24.36 41.19
C ILE A 57 5.07 25.54 41.00
N GLN A 58 5.78 25.88 42.08
CA GLN A 58 6.95 26.76 41.99
C GLN A 58 8.17 25.99 41.45
N ALA A 59 8.84 26.64 40.52
CA ALA A 59 10.04 26.18 39.86
C ALA A 59 11.28 26.32 40.75
N ASP A 60 12.12 25.30 40.79
CA ASP A 60 13.53 25.44 41.12
C ASP A 60 14.34 25.42 39.81
N THR A 61 15.03 26.56 39.61
CA THR A 61 15.96 26.81 38.51
C THR A 61 17.35 26.48 38.94
N GLU A 62 18.01 25.50 38.31
CA GLU A 62 19.48 25.44 38.27
C GLU A 62 19.98 25.20 36.83
N SER A 63 20.79 26.18 36.45
CA SER A 63 21.77 26.32 35.37
C SER A 63 21.87 25.26 34.29
N GLN A 64 21.53 25.64 33.07
CA GLN A 64 21.85 24.94 31.82
C GLN A 64 23.09 25.59 31.14
N GLU A 65 24.12 24.77 30.92
CA GLU A 65 25.13 25.04 29.90
C GLU A 65 24.50 24.88 28.50
N THR A 66 24.65 25.91 27.69
CA THR A 66 24.20 25.92 26.28
C THR A 66 25.13 25.06 25.43
N VAL A 67 24.62 23.95 24.93
CA VAL A 67 25.25 23.18 23.85
C VAL A 67 24.65 23.63 22.52
N ASP A 68 25.51 24.20 21.68
CA ASP A 68 25.22 24.65 20.33
C ASP A 68 25.01 23.45 19.40
N PHE A 69 23.74 23.17 18.99
CA PHE A 69 23.39 22.19 17.98
C PHE A 69 23.14 22.86 16.64
N THR A 70 24.20 23.17 15.90
CA THR A 70 24.10 23.37 14.47
C THR A 70 23.98 22.01 13.78
N PRO A 71 22.92 21.70 13.03
CA PRO A 71 22.84 20.46 12.27
C PRO A 71 23.83 20.51 11.11
N LYS A 72 24.93 19.75 11.20
CA LYS A 72 25.68 19.41 10.00
C LYS A 72 24.81 18.48 9.17
N GLN A 73 24.37 18.97 8.03
CA GLN A 73 23.84 18.15 6.95
C GLN A 73 25.01 17.23 6.49
N GLU A 74 24.95 15.97 6.85
CA GLU A 74 25.74 14.95 6.17
C GLU A 74 25.07 14.70 4.80
N PRO A 75 25.83 14.64 3.72
CA PRO A 75 25.28 14.37 2.40
C PRO A 75 24.69 12.96 2.37
N VAL A 76 23.41 12.88 2.07
CA VAL A 76 22.66 11.64 1.80
C VAL A 76 23.46 10.79 0.80
N GLN A 77 23.60 9.51 1.09
CA GLN A 77 24.21 8.46 0.29
C GLN A 77 23.58 8.30 -1.11
N GLN A 78 23.76 9.28 -1.99
CA GLN A 78 23.40 9.18 -3.41
C GLN A 78 24.57 8.72 -4.30
N VAL A 79 25.77 8.62 -3.76
CA VAL A 79 26.95 8.27 -4.57
C VAL A 79 27.14 6.76 -4.71
N GLU A 80 26.69 5.94 -3.76
CA GLU A 80 26.78 4.48 -3.85
C GLU A 80 25.80 3.86 -4.86
N SER A 81 24.64 4.50 -5.12
CA SER A 81 23.65 3.97 -6.08
C SER A 81 24.13 4.06 -7.53
N LEU A 82 24.86 5.11 -7.91
CA LEU A 82 25.30 5.33 -9.30
C LEU A 82 26.50 4.44 -9.70
N GLU A 83 27.33 4.01 -8.76
CA GLU A 83 28.40 3.04 -9.05
C GLU A 83 27.86 1.61 -9.13
N ASN A 84 26.82 1.27 -8.37
CA ASN A 84 26.18 -0.02 -8.40
C ASN A 84 25.41 -0.27 -9.71
N GLU A 85 24.78 0.76 -10.30
CA GLU A 85 24.06 0.64 -11.57
C GLU A 85 24.99 0.39 -12.77
N LYS A 86 26.22 0.90 -12.75
CA LYS A 86 27.18 0.71 -13.85
C LYS A 86 27.72 -0.72 -14.01
N ASN A 87 27.78 -1.50 -12.92
CA ASN A 87 28.28 -2.88 -12.96
C ASN A 87 27.21 -3.90 -13.39
N VAL A 88 25.93 -3.52 -13.31
CA VAL A 88 24.78 -4.37 -13.73
C VAL A 88 24.41 -4.13 -15.21
N ALA A 89 24.87 -3.02 -15.81
CA ALA A 89 24.64 -2.71 -17.22
C ALA A 89 25.30 -3.76 -18.13
N GLY A 90 24.47 -4.56 -18.81
CA GLY A 90 24.90 -5.62 -19.73
C GLY A 90 24.59 -7.04 -19.27
N GLN A 91 24.03 -7.23 -18.07
CA GLN A 91 23.52 -8.52 -17.63
C GLN A 91 22.09 -8.74 -18.13
N THR A 92 21.77 -9.96 -18.59
CA THR A 92 20.41 -10.30 -19.01
C THR A 92 19.53 -10.42 -17.77
N LYS A 93 18.48 -9.60 -17.70
CA LYS A 93 17.50 -9.60 -16.58
C LYS A 93 16.48 -10.74 -16.73
N HIS A 94 16.15 -11.40 -15.63
CA HIS A 94 15.20 -12.50 -15.57
C HIS A 94 14.16 -12.24 -14.49
N ASN A 95 12.89 -12.55 -14.79
CA ASN A 95 11.84 -12.68 -13.77
C ASN A 95 11.64 -14.15 -13.44
N PHE A 96 11.57 -14.45 -12.15
CA PHE A 96 11.32 -15.80 -11.63
C PHE A 96 9.85 -16.20 -11.81
N HIS A 97 9.61 -17.48 -12.12
CA HIS A 97 8.26 -18.05 -12.20
C HIS A 97 8.23 -19.38 -11.44
N TYR A 98 7.19 -19.55 -10.61
CA TYR A 98 6.99 -20.79 -9.87
C TYR A 98 6.56 -21.94 -10.81
N ASN A 99 7.18 -23.12 -10.59
CA ASN A 99 6.64 -24.38 -11.06
C ASN A 99 5.91 -25.06 -9.88
N LEU A 100 4.59 -24.98 -9.85
CA LEU A 100 3.79 -25.52 -8.73
C LEU A 100 3.98 -27.01 -8.48
N TRP A 101 4.40 -27.78 -9.50
CA TRP A 101 4.63 -29.21 -9.39
C TRP A 101 5.95 -29.54 -8.69
N GLU A 102 6.86 -28.58 -8.54
CA GLU A 102 8.17 -28.73 -7.92
C GLU A 102 8.24 -28.10 -6.51
N MET A 103 7.11 -27.66 -5.97
CA MET A 103 7.09 -27.00 -4.66
C MET A 103 7.30 -28.01 -3.54
N GLU A 104 8.29 -27.73 -2.70
CA GLU A 104 8.63 -28.52 -1.52
C GLU A 104 7.83 -28.04 -0.30
N LYS A 105 7.37 -28.99 0.53
CA LYS A 105 6.79 -28.71 1.86
C LYS A 105 7.82 -29.01 2.93
N GLY A 106 7.98 -28.10 3.89
CA GLY A 106 8.97 -28.23 4.95
C GLY A 106 8.43 -27.91 6.34
N GLY A 107 8.90 -28.66 7.33
CA GLY A 107 8.66 -28.34 8.74
C GLY A 107 9.40 -27.05 9.18
N PRO A 108 9.19 -26.56 10.43
CA PRO A 108 9.75 -25.29 10.89
C PRO A 108 11.28 -25.18 10.74
N LYS A 109 12.03 -26.26 11.04
CA LYS A 109 13.49 -26.26 10.88
C LYS A 109 13.94 -26.21 9.42
N THR A 110 13.20 -26.88 8.52
CA THR A 110 13.46 -26.83 7.07
C THR A 110 13.18 -25.43 6.52
N ARG A 111 12.07 -24.82 6.91
CA ARG A 111 11.72 -23.44 6.52
C ARG A 111 12.74 -22.42 7.04
N TYR A 112 13.20 -22.59 8.27
CA TYR A 112 14.30 -21.80 8.80
C TYR A 112 15.56 -21.91 7.93
N GLN A 113 15.95 -23.14 7.56
CA GLN A 113 17.13 -23.36 6.71
C GLN A 113 16.96 -22.71 5.34
N TRP A 114 15.77 -22.80 4.73
CA TRP A 114 15.49 -22.11 3.47
C TRP A 114 15.67 -20.57 3.58
N ASN A 115 15.20 -19.97 4.66
CA ASN A 115 15.41 -18.54 4.92
C ASN A 115 16.91 -18.22 5.04
N MET A 116 17.66 -19.02 5.78
CA MET A 116 19.10 -18.80 5.97
C MET A 116 19.87 -18.91 4.65
N ASP A 117 19.53 -19.91 3.82
CA ASP A 117 20.18 -20.12 2.52
C ASP A 117 19.84 -18.99 1.55
N ALA A 118 18.58 -18.52 1.54
CA ALA A 118 18.17 -17.37 0.74
C ALA A 118 18.91 -16.08 1.16
N ILE A 119 19.01 -15.82 2.46
CA ILE A 119 19.73 -14.62 2.97
C ILE A 119 21.23 -14.68 2.66
N ARG A 120 21.87 -15.84 2.81
CA ARG A 120 23.29 -16.00 2.46
C ARG A 120 23.51 -15.77 0.96
N THR A 121 22.63 -16.34 0.12
CA THR A 121 22.66 -16.15 -1.33
C THR A 121 22.48 -14.68 -1.68
N LEU A 122 21.51 -13.99 -1.07
CA LEU A 122 21.28 -12.56 -1.27
C LEU A 122 22.54 -11.75 -0.93
N LYS A 123 23.12 -11.94 0.27
CA LYS A 123 24.30 -11.22 0.73
C LYS A 123 25.54 -11.46 -0.17
N GLN A 124 25.67 -12.68 -0.71
CA GLN A 124 26.74 -13.01 -1.67
C GLN A 124 26.55 -12.26 -3.00
N ILE A 125 25.33 -12.23 -3.56
CA ILE A 125 24.99 -11.51 -4.78
C ILE A 125 25.25 -10.00 -4.62
N GLU A 126 24.86 -9.43 -3.47
CA GLU A 126 25.09 -8.02 -3.16
C GLU A 126 26.57 -7.69 -2.98
N LEU A 127 27.35 -8.56 -2.32
CA LEU A 127 28.80 -8.40 -2.19
C LEU A 127 29.50 -8.42 -3.55
N GLU A 128 29.02 -9.25 -4.48
CA GLU A 128 29.54 -9.35 -5.85
C GLU A 128 28.98 -8.28 -6.78
N ASN A 129 28.05 -7.47 -6.31
CA ASN A 129 27.37 -6.40 -7.06
C ASN A 129 26.90 -6.85 -8.45
N ARG A 130 26.05 -7.87 -8.46
CA ARG A 130 25.47 -8.47 -9.67
C ARG A 130 24.00 -8.88 -9.49
N LEU A 131 23.37 -9.30 -10.57
CA LEU A 131 22.05 -9.90 -10.53
C LEU A 131 22.14 -11.41 -10.17
N ALA A 132 21.04 -11.92 -9.58
CA ALA A 132 20.90 -13.35 -9.34
C ALA A 132 20.80 -14.13 -10.65
N THR A 133 21.45 -15.29 -10.70
CA THR A 133 21.24 -16.29 -11.75
C THR A 133 19.91 -17.02 -11.56
N PRO A 134 19.36 -17.70 -12.60
CA PRO A 134 18.15 -18.52 -12.46
C PRO A 134 18.22 -19.59 -11.34
N GLU A 135 19.40 -20.16 -11.09
CA GLU A 135 19.62 -21.14 -10.02
C GLU A 135 19.58 -20.48 -8.65
N GLU A 136 20.18 -19.29 -8.51
CA GLU A 136 20.11 -18.50 -7.27
C GLU A 136 18.70 -18.00 -7.02
N GLN A 137 17.96 -17.62 -8.06
CA GLN A 137 16.54 -17.27 -7.94
C GLN A 137 15.71 -18.43 -7.36
N LYS A 138 16.00 -19.68 -7.71
CA LYS A 138 15.36 -20.87 -7.08
C LYS A 138 15.64 -20.97 -5.59
N THR A 139 16.85 -20.61 -5.15
CA THR A 139 17.20 -20.58 -3.72
C THR A 139 16.48 -19.42 -3.02
N LEU A 140 16.50 -18.23 -3.62
CA LEU A 140 15.85 -17.04 -3.09
C LEU A 140 14.33 -17.21 -2.97
N SER A 141 13.70 -17.90 -3.93
CA SER A 141 12.25 -18.13 -3.95
C SER A 141 11.75 -19.06 -2.83
N LYS A 142 12.66 -19.76 -2.14
CA LYS A 142 12.33 -20.58 -0.96
C LYS A 142 12.23 -19.77 0.33
N PHE A 143 12.52 -18.47 0.32
CA PHE A 143 12.34 -17.61 1.48
C PHE A 143 10.85 -17.50 1.84
N VAL A 144 10.49 -17.92 3.05
CA VAL A 144 9.09 -17.96 3.51
C VAL A 144 8.77 -16.91 4.57
N GLY A 145 9.72 -16.02 4.87
CA GLY A 145 9.59 -15.06 5.97
C GLY A 145 9.66 -15.71 7.35
N TRP A 146 9.29 -14.94 8.36
CA TRP A 146 9.47 -15.37 9.75
C TRP A 146 8.16 -15.74 10.45
N GLY A 147 7.03 -15.65 9.76
CA GLY A 147 5.75 -16.13 10.25
C GLY A 147 5.81 -17.61 10.65
N GLY A 148 5.34 -17.95 11.86
CA GLY A 148 5.42 -19.30 12.37
C GLY A 148 6.82 -19.81 12.73
N LEU A 149 7.84 -18.94 12.76
CA LEU A 149 9.22 -19.24 13.16
C LEU A 149 9.68 -18.42 14.38
N SER A 150 8.74 -18.04 15.25
CA SER A 150 9.02 -17.27 16.48
C SER A 150 10.08 -17.90 17.37
N GLN A 151 10.20 -19.22 17.34
CA GLN A 151 11.16 -20.01 18.10
C GLN A 151 12.62 -19.66 17.74
N ALA A 152 12.87 -19.21 16.49
CA ALA A 152 14.21 -18.80 16.05
C ALA A 152 14.68 -17.49 16.69
N PHE A 153 13.76 -16.69 17.26
CA PHE A 153 14.02 -15.42 17.93
C PHE A 153 13.96 -15.50 19.47
N ASP A 154 13.75 -16.68 20.03
CA ASP A 154 13.67 -16.93 21.46
C ASP A 154 15.00 -17.50 21.99
N GLU A 155 15.77 -16.64 22.67
CA GLU A 155 17.08 -17.01 23.26
C GLU A 155 16.98 -18.09 24.33
N ASN A 156 15.80 -18.28 24.95
CA ASN A 156 15.58 -19.25 26.01
C ASN A 156 15.12 -20.61 25.47
N ASN A 157 14.88 -20.74 24.18
CA ASN A 157 14.43 -21.97 23.57
C ASN A 157 15.59 -22.91 23.27
N ALA A 158 15.85 -23.84 24.19
CA ALA A 158 16.95 -24.81 24.07
C ALA A 158 16.91 -25.64 22.77
N GLY A 159 15.72 -25.90 22.23
CA GLY A 159 15.55 -26.62 20.96
C GLY A 159 15.91 -25.81 19.70
N TRP A 160 16.14 -24.48 19.85
CA TRP A 160 16.45 -23.54 18.78
C TRP A 160 17.71 -22.69 19.05
N SER A 161 18.48 -23.02 20.08
CA SER A 161 19.65 -22.21 20.49
C SER A 161 20.71 -22.08 19.39
N LYS A 162 20.91 -23.12 18.58
CA LYS A 162 21.84 -23.08 17.44
C LYS A 162 21.33 -22.11 16.38
N GLU A 163 20.07 -22.23 16.00
CA GLU A 163 19.42 -21.39 14.97
C GLU A 163 19.35 -19.93 15.43
N TYR A 164 19.06 -19.68 16.70
CA TYR A 164 19.10 -18.35 17.28
C TYR A 164 20.49 -17.69 17.14
N ALA A 165 21.56 -18.42 17.51
CA ALA A 165 22.92 -17.91 17.40
C ALA A 165 23.33 -17.64 15.95
N GLU A 166 23.00 -18.58 15.04
CA GLU A 166 23.30 -18.46 13.61
C GLU A 166 22.57 -17.29 12.95
N LEU A 167 21.30 -17.05 13.33
CA LEU A 167 20.50 -15.93 12.85
C LEU A 167 21.08 -14.57 13.30
N LYS A 168 21.50 -14.52 14.56
CA LYS A 168 22.16 -13.33 15.15
C LYS A 168 23.50 -13.00 14.50
N ASP A 169 24.26 -14.00 14.07
CA ASP A 169 25.55 -13.84 13.40
C ASP A 169 25.38 -13.40 11.94
N LEU A 170 24.32 -13.89 11.26
CA LEU A 170 24.07 -13.60 9.85
C LEU A 170 23.47 -12.21 9.61
N LEU A 171 22.57 -11.74 10.49
CA LEU A 171 21.84 -10.49 10.32
C LEU A 171 22.52 -9.32 11.06
N SER A 172 22.47 -8.13 10.48
CA SER A 172 22.78 -6.91 11.24
C SER A 172 21.73 -6.69 12.35
N ASP A 173 22.04 -5.82 13.32
CA ASP A 173 21.10 -5.51 14.41
C ASP A 173 19.78 -4.94 13.86
N GLU A 174 19.84 -4.12 12.79
CA GLU A 174 18.68 -3.57 12.09
C GLU A 174 17.89 -4.66 11.36
N GLU A 175 18.58 -5.52 10.59
CA GLU A 175 17.94 -6.64 9.88
C GLU A 175 17.29 -7.62 10.86
N TYR A 176 17.97 -7.93 11.97
CA TYR A 176 17.42 -8.79 13.01
C TYR A 176 16.18 -8.19 13.68
N SER A 177 16.23 -6.90 13.99
CA SER A 177 15.11 -6.19 14.62
C SER A 177 13.90 -6.14 13.68
N ALA A 178 14.13 -5.85 12.40
CA ALA A 178 13.10 -5.88 11.36
C ALA A 178 12.49 -7.28 11.19
N ALA A 179 13.32 -8.32 11.03
CA ALA A 179 12.89 -9.71 10.92
C ALA A 179 12.05 -10.15 12.12
N ARG A 180 12.48 -9.81 13.35
CA ARG A 180 11.74 -10.13 14.58
C ARG A 180 10.37 -9.44 14.62
N ALA A 181 10.26 -8.21 14.12
CA ALA A 181 8.99 -7.47 14.08
C ALA A 181 7.98 -8.12 13.12
N THR A 182 8.44 -8.83 12.08
CA THR A 182 7.57 -9.47 11.09
C THR A 182 7.00 -10.84 11.52
N VAL A 183 7.52 -11.43 12.60
CA VAL A 183 7.11 -12.79 13.09
C VAL A 183 5.60 -12.94 13.27
N ASN A 184 4.91 -11.87 13.68
CA ASN A 184 3.48 -11.88 13.94
C ASN A 184 2.62 -11.29 12.81
N ASN A 185 3.23 -10.66 11.81
CA ASN A 185 2.51 -9.84 10.84
C ASN A 185 2.77 -10.24 9.38
N ALA A 186 3.86 -10.92 9.07
CA ALA A 186 4.22 -11.31 7.71
C ALA A 186 3.80 -12.75 7.42
N PHE A 187 2.65 -12.90 6.77
CA PHE A 187 2.10 -14.19 6.37
C PHE A 187 2.09 -14.28 4.85
N TYR A 188 3.11 -14.94 4.30
CA TYR A 188 3.22 -15.10 2.85
C TYR A 188 2.12 -16.03 2.31
N THR A 189 1.46 -15.55 1.26
CA THR A 189 0.46 -16.32 0.53
C THR A 189 1.14 -17.46 -0.24
N SER A 190 0.54 -18.64 -0.23
CA SER A 190 1.07 -19.76 -1.04
C SER A 190 0.96 -19.42 -2.53
N PRO A 191 1.94 -19.85 -3.36
CA PRO A 191 1.86 -19.69 -4.80
C PRO A 191 0.61 -20.30 -5.44
N GLU A 192 0.04 -21.37 -4.84
CA GLU A 192 -1.22 -21.95 -5.33
C GLU A 192 -2.41 -20.99 -5.20
N ILE A 193 -2.56 -20.31 -4.05
CA ILE A 193 -3.63 -19.31 -3.85
C ILE A 193 -3.39 -18.11 -4.77
N ALA A 194 -2.15 -17.63 -4.85
CA ALA A 194 -1.77 -16.52 -5.73
C ALA A 194 -2.09 -16.84 -7.20
N MET A 195 -1.80 -18.07 -7.65
CA MET A 195 -2.13 -18.52 -9.00
C MET A 195 -3.64 -18.56 -9.26
N CYS A 196 -4.46 -19.02 -8.30
CA CYS A 196 -5.91 -19.00 -8.44
C CYS A 196 -6.44 -17.57 -8.66
N ILE A 197 -5.93 -16.61 -7.88
CA ILE A 197 -6.33 -15.20 -8.00
C ILE A 197 -5.89 -14.62 -9.36
N ASN A 198 -4.64 -14.87 -9.78
CA ASN A 198 -4.14 -14.45 -11.07
C ASN A 198 -4.92 -15.09 -12.24
N SER A 199 -5.28 -16.36 -12.10
CA SER A 199 -6.10 -17.07 -13.11
C SER A 199 -7.51 -16.49 -13.19
N ALA A 200 -8.10 -16.06 -12.06
CA ALA A 200 -9.36 -15.33 -12.06
C ALA A 200 -9.28 -14.04 -12.88
N LEU A 201 -8.20 -13.26 -12.72
CA LEU A 201 -8.00 -12.04 -13.50
C LEU A 201 -7.91 -12.32 -15.01
N VAL A 202 -7.25 -13.41 -15.40
CA VAL A 202 -7.23 -13.87 -16.81
C VAL A 202 -8.63 -14.29 -17.27
N GLN A 203 -9.40 -14.99 -16.43
CA GLN A 203 -10.80 -15.35 -16.72
C GLN A 203 -11.66 -14.09 -16.91
N PHE A 204 -11.42 -13.03 -16.13
CA PHE A 204 -12.11 -11.74 -16.26
C PHE A 204 -11.64 -10.90 -17.45
N GLY A 205 -10.70 -11.39 -18.27
CA GLY A 205 -10.28 -10.74 -19.50
C GLY A 205 -8.91 -10.04 -19.42
N PHE A 206 -8.24 -10.01 -18.27
CA PHE A 206 -6.93 -9.36 -18.15
C PHE A 206 -5.85 -10.11 -18.94
N ARG A 207 -5.09 -9.40 -19.79
CA ARG A 207 -4.04 -9.98 -20.64
C ARG A 207 -2.67 -9.32 -20.45
N GLY A 208 -2.57 -8.39 -19.56
CA GLY A 208 -1.36 -7.64 -19.25
C GLY A 208 -1.63 -6.14 -19.09
N GLY A 209 -0.77 -5.45 -18.36
CA GLY A 209 -0.94 -4.06 -17.99
C GLY A 209 0.00 -3.66 -16.87
N ASN A 210 -0.25 -2.54 -16.24
CA ASN A 210 0.44 -2.13 -15.03
C ASN A 210 -0.16 -2.89 -13.84
N VAL A 211 0.64 -3.73 -13.18
CA VAL A 211 0.20 -4.54 -12.03
C VAL A 211 0.94 -4.11 -10.78
N LEU A 212 0.21 -3.78 -9.72
CA LEU A 212 0.76 -3.45 -8.40
C LEU A 212 0.53 -4.58 -7.41
N GLU A 213 1.58 -4.91 -6.64
CA GLU A 213 1.50 -5.71 -5.41
C GLU A 213 1.97 -4.83 -4.24
N PRO A 214 1.05 -4.28 -3.40
CA PRO A 214 1.38 -3.21 -2.45
C PRO A 214 2.01 -3.68 -1.13
N SER A 215 2.09 -4.99 -0.89
CA SER A 215 2.76 -5.66 0.24
C SER A 215 3.25 -7.01 -0.23
N MET A 216 4.31 -6.97 -1.04
CA MET A 216 4.63 -8.11 -1.90
C MET A 216 5.39 -9.25 -1.22
N GLY A 217 5.99 -9.04 -0.05
CA GLY A 217 6.95 -9.98 0.49
C GLY A 217 8.07 -10.23 -0.51
N ILE A 218 8.25 -11.48 -0.90
CA ILE A 218 9.16 -11.84 -2.00
C ILE A 218 8.49 -11.87 -3.39
N GLY A 219 7.19 -11.51 -3.50
CA GLY A 219 6.47 -11.43 -4.78
C GLY A 219 5.86 -12.74 -5.27
N ASN A 220 5.23 -13.50 -4.38
CA ASN A 220 4.60 -14.77 -4.75
C ASN A 220 3.50 -14.60 -5.82
N PHE A 221 2.79 -13.46 -5.82
CA PHE A 221 1.83 -13.16 -6.87
C PHE A 221 2.49 -12.95 -8.23
N PHE A 222 3.64 -12.26 -8.28
CA PHE A 222 4.38 -12.08 -9.53
C PHE A 222 4.89 -13.39 -10.09
N GLY A 223 5.50 -14.22 -9.23
CA GLY A 223 6.01 -15.54 -9.63
C GLY A 223 4.93 -16.54 -10.06
N SER A 224 3.69 -16.32 -9.64
CA SER A 224 2.54 -17.19 -9.96
C SER A 224 1.69 -16.68 -11.12
N MET A 225 2.14 -15.68 -11.88
CA MET A 225 1.40 -15.13 -13.01
C MET A 225 1.33 -16.13 -14.17
N PRO A 226 0.13 -16.44 -14.69
CA PRO A 226 -0.02 -17.26 -15.89
C PRO A 226 0.47 -16.50 -17.13
N ALA A 227 0.81 -17.24 -18.19
CA ALA A 227 1.42 -16.73 -19.43
C ALA A 227 0.76 -15.46 -20.00
N PRO A 228 -0.58 -15.27 -20.02
CA PRO A 228 -1.17 -14.04 -20.53
C PRO A 228 -0.80 -12.78 -19.74
N MET A 229 -0.44 -12.92 -18.45
CA MET A 229 -0.07 -11.80 -17.57
C MET A 229 1.42 -11.49 -17.56
N GLN A 230 2.28 -12.37 -18.06
CA GLN A 230 3.75 -12.25 -17.97
C GLN A 230 4.34 -11.04 -18.73
N ARG A 231 3.56 -10.42 -19.63
CA ARG A 231 3.94 -9.17 -20.33
C ARG A 231 3.59 -7.90 -19.54
N SER A 232 3.08 -8.05 -18.32
CA SER A 232 2.73 -6.90 -17.47
C SER A 232 3.97 -6.16 -17.01
N LYS A 233 3.83 -4.84 -16.83
CA LYS A 233 4.78 -4.04 -16.04
C LYS A 233 4.45 -4.25 -14.57
N LEU A 234 5.45 -4.67 -13.81
CA LEU A 234 5.29 -5.09 -12.43
C LEU A 234 5.79 -3.99 -11.48
N TYR A 235 4.95 -3.62 -10.53
CA TYR A 235 5.25 -2.64 -9.48
C TYR A 235 5.02 -3.30 -8.14
N GLY A 236 6.07 -3.38 -7.31
CA GLY A 236 6.02 -3.99 -6.00
C GLY A 236 6.37 -3.01 -4.89
N VAL A 237 5.71 -3.13 -3.76
CA VAL A 237 6.06 -2.38 -2.55
C VAL A 237 6.26 -3.36 -1.41
N GLU A 238 7.37 -3.24 -0.69
CA GLU A 238 7.68 -4.07 0.47
C GLU A 238 8.35 -3.24 1.56
N LEU A 239 7.87 -3.38 2.79
CA LEU A 239 8.40 -2.68 3.94
C LEU A 239 9.67 -3.34 4.49
N ASP A 240 9.68 -4.69 4.54
CA ASP A 240 10.83 -5.46 5.03
C ASP A 240 11.98 -5.44 4.03
N SER A 241 13.15 -4.98 4.46
CA SER A 241 14.29 -4.78 3.57
C SER A 241 14.84 -6.10 3.02
N ILE A 242 14.85 -7.18 3.78
CA ILE A 242 15.35 -8.49 3.32
C ILE A 242 14.43 -9.02 2.23
N SER A 243 13.12 -9.07 2.48
CA SER A 243 12.11 -9.52 1.53
C SER A 243 12.13 -8.70 0.25
N GLY A 244 12.19 -7.36 0.38
CA GLY A 244 12.24 -6.45 -0.78
C GLY A 244 13.52 -6.61 -1.61
N ARG A 245 14.68 -6.82 -0.99
CA ARG A 245 15.94 -7.10 -1.69
C ARG A 245 15.91 -8.45 -2.40
N ILE A 246 15.35 -9.49 -1.75
CA ILE A 246 15.12 -10.79 -2.39
C ILE A 246 14.19 -10.62 -3.60
N ALA A 247 13.08 -9.88 -3.45
CA ALA A 247 12.13 -9.64 -4.53
C ALA A 247 12.79 -8.94 -5.74
N LYS A 248 13.68 -7.95 -5.51
CA LYS A 248 14.46 -7.31 -6.58
C LYS A 248 15.34 -8.29 -7.36
N GLN A 249 15.88 -9.31 -6.69
CA GLN A 249 16.67 -10.35 -7.35
C GLN A 249 15.80 -11.39 -8.07
N LEU A 250 14.59 -11.64 -7.57
CA LEU A 250 13.63 -12.54 -8.22
C LEU A 250 12.97 -11.91 -9.46
N TYR A 251 12.62 -10.63 -9.39
CA TYR A 251 11.88 -9.93 -10.46
C TYR A 251 12.70 -8.75 -10.98
N GLN A 252 13.75 -9.07 -11.71
CA GLN A 252 14.78 -8.11 -12.17
C GLN A 252 14.26 -7.09 -13.20
N ASN A 253 13.08 -7.33 -13.79
CA ASN A 253 12.39 -6.40 -14.69
C ASN A 253 11.23 -5.65 -14.00
N ALA A 254 11.09 -5.78 -12.66
CA ALA A 254 10.02 -5.13 -11.91
C ALA A 254 10.50 -3.86 -11.21
N ASN A 255 9.60 -2.89 -11.07
CA ASN A 255 9.80 -1.68 -10.27
C ASN A 255 9.46 -1.98 -8.81
N ILE A 256 10.46 -2.24 -7.97
CA ILE A 256 10.25 -2.61 -6.57
C ILE A 256 10.76 -1.51 -5.65
N SER A 257 9.85 -0.96 -4.84
CA SER A 257 10.12 0.05 -3.82
C SER A 257 10.17 -0.60 -2.43
N ILE A 258 11.29 -0.44 -1.73
CA ILE A 258 11.44 -0.93 -0.34
C ILE A 258 11.07 0.21 0.60
N THR A 259 9.78 0.30 0.92
CA THR A 259 9.21 1.36 1.76
C THR A 259 7.80 0.98 2.23
N GLY A 260 7.21 1.77 3.13
CA GLY A 260 5.79 1.65 3.45
C GLY A 260 4.91 2.11 2.28
N PHE A 261 3.75 1.47 2.09
CA PHE A 261 2.82 1.84 1.02
C PHE A 261 2.31 3.28 1.16
N GLU A 262 2.23 3.82 2.38
CA GLU A 262 1.89 5.22 2.67
C GLU A 262 2.89 6.22 2.07
N ASN A 263 4.14 5.83 1.89
CA ASN A 263 5.19 6.68 1.35
C ASN A 263 5.30 6.60 -0.18
N THR A 264 4.48 5.77 -0.84
CA THR A 264 4.50 5.66 -2.31
C THR A 264 3.71 6.79 -2.96
N THR A 265 4.19 7.27 -4.12
CA THR A 265 3.63 8.39 -4.87
C THR A 265 3.04 7.96 -6.21
N TYR A 266 2.56 6.71 -6.31
CA TYR A 266 1.90 6.26 -7.53
C TYR A 266 0.65 7.07 -7.82
N PRO A 267 0.41 7.41 -9.11
CA PRO A 267 -0.76 8.20 -9.50
C PRO A 267 -2.08 7.46 -9.25
N ASP A 268 -3.15 8.23 -9.04
CA ASP A 268 -4.50 7.67 -9.12
C ASP A 268 -4.78 7.17 -10.55
N ASN A 269 -5.52 6.07 -10.67
CA ASN A 269 -5.92 5.46 -11.94
C ASN A 269 -4.75 4.93 -12.82
N PHE A 270 -3.60 4.66 -12.23
CA PHE A 270 -2.40 4.24 -12.95
C PHE A 270 -2.36 2.73 -13.23
N PHE A 271 -2.81 1.89 -12.29
CA PHE A 271 -2.73 0.44 -12.43
C PHE A 271 -3.95 -0.15 -13.13
N ASP A 272 -3.71 -1.16 -13.95
CA ASP A 272 -4.78 -2.01 -14.52
C ASP A 272 -5.31 -2.97 -13.45
N VAL A 273 -4.40 -3.51 -12.63
CA VAL A 273 -4.69 -4.47 -11.57
C VAL A 273 -3.88 -4.14 -10.33
N VAL A 274 -4.51 -4.24 -9.16
CA VAL A 274 -3.82 -4.36 -7.88
C VAL A 274 -4.12 -5.74 -7.32
N VAL A 275 -3.07 -6.50 -7.01
CA VAL A 275 -3.15 -7.88 -6.52
C VAL A 275 -2.26 -8.06 -5.30
N GLY A 276 -2.63 -8.91 -4.35
CA GLY A 276 -1.77 -9.19 -3.21
C GLY A 276 -2.52 -9.66 -1.97
N ASN A 277 -1.77 -9.83 -0.88
CA ASN A 277 -2.29 -10.07 0.45
C ASN A 277 -1.97 -8.83 1.30
N VAL A 278 -2.98 -8.03 1.64
CA VAL A 278 -2.75 -6.80 2.42
C VAL A 278 -2.38 -7.14 3.88
N PRO A 279 -1.59 -6.33 4.56
CA PRO A 279 -1.22 -6.59 5.95
C PRO A 279 -2.44 -6.57 6.86
N PHE A 280 -2.51 -7.54 7.81
CA PHE A 280 -3.57 -7.63 8.80
C PHE A 280 -3.09 -7.00 10.12
N GLY A 281 -3.92 -6.18 10.73
CA GLY A 281 -3.54 -5.58 12.00
C GLY A 281 -4.57 -4.58 12.53
N ASP A 282 -4.45 -4.28 13.82
CA ASP A 282 -5.29 -3.31 14.53
C ASP A 282 -4.58 -1.97 14.73
N TYR A 283 -3.71 -1.63 13.79
CA TYR A 283 -2.97 -0.38 13.76
C TYR A 283 -3.29 0.41 12.48
N LYS A 284 -2.82 1.63 12.42
CA LYS A 284 -3.06 2.59 11.34
C LYS A 284 -1.72 3.14 10.86
N VAL A 285 -1.69 3.56 9.61
CA VAL A 285 -0.58 4.33 9.05
C VAL A 285 -1.02 5.77 8.83
N PHE A 286 -0.06 6.68 8.79
CA PHE A 286 -0.32 8.07 8.51
C PHE A 286 -0.23 8.31 7.01
N ASP A 287 -1.36 8.68 6.39
CA ASP A 287 -1.45 9.17 5.02
C ASP A 287 -2.49 10.29 5.00
N PRO A 288 -2.08 11.55 4.71
CA PRO A 288 -2.97 12.72 4.78
C PRO A 288 -4.27 12.58 4.00
N LYS A 289 -4.24 11.87 2.86
CA LYS A 289 -5.40 11.64 1.99
C LYS A 289 -6.47 10.79 2.69
N TYR A 290 -6.07 9.85 3.56
CA TYR A 290 -6.95 8.84 4.16
C TYR A 290 -7.18 9.01 5.66
N ASN A 291 -6.42 9.85 6.36
CA ASN A 291 -6.49 10.01 7.82
C ASN A 291 -7.90 10.34 8.35
N LYS A 292 -8.67 11.13 7.60
CA LYS A 292 -10.05 11.51 7.96
C LYS A 292 -11.01 10.33 8.08
N TYR A 293 -10.72 9.20 7.44
CA TYR A 293 -11.57 7.99 7.49
C TYR A 293 -11.21 7.07 8.64
N ASN A 294 -10.05 7.27 9.26
CA ASN A 294 -9.59 6.50 10.41
C ASN A 294 -9.51 4.98 10.15
N PHE A 295 -9.10 4.60 8.94
CA PHE A 295 -9.01 3.22 8.51
C PHE A 295 -7.95 2.43 9.28
N ARG A 296 -8.20 1.14 9.54
CA ARG A 296 -7.16 0.18 9.93
C ARG A 296 -6.28 -0.12 8.73
N ILE A 297 -5.10 -0.70 8.97
CA ILE A 297 -4.10 -0.95 7.92
C ILE A 297 -4.68 -1.68 6.71
N HIS A 298 -5.43 -2.77 6.89
CA HIS A 298 -6.02 -3.52 5.78
C HIS A 298 -7.07 -2.72 5.00
N ASP A 299 -7.88 -1.90 5.68
CA ASP A 299 -8.88 -1.02 5.04
C ASP A 299 -8.20 0.11 4.27
N TYR A 300 -7.11 0.67 4.82
CA TYR A 300 -6.29 1.67 4.17
C TYR A 300 -5.69 1.17 2.86
N PHE A 301 -5.10 -0.04 2.88
CA PHE A 301 -4.55 -0.65 1.67
C PHE A 301 -5.60 -0.82 0.59
N LEU A 302 -6.81 -1.29 0.93
CA LEU A 302 -7.93 -1.40 0.00
C LEU A 302 -8.34 -0.04 -0.58
N ALA A 303 -8.44 0.98 0.26
CA ALA A 303 -8.86 2.31 -0.17
C ALA A 303 -7.82 2.93 -1.13
N LYS A 304 -6.53 2.88 -0.81
CA LYS A 304 -5.45 3.40 -1.63
C LYS A 304 -5.29 2.61 -2.93
N ALA A 305 -5.32 1.28 -2.85
CA ALA A 305 -5.29 0.41 -4.04
C ALA A 305 -6.43 0.73 -5.01
N LEU A 306 -7.64 0.94 -4.49
CA LEU A 306 -8.81 1.26 -5.32
C LEU A 306 -8.69 2.65 -5.96
N ASP A 307 -8.11 3.64 -5.28
CA ASP A 307 -7.86 4.94 -5.88
C ASP A 307 -6.82 4.86 -7.00
N GLN A 308 -5.78 4.04 -6.83
CA GLN A 308 -4.68 3.88 -7.78
C GLN A 308 -5.00 2.97 -8.97
N VAL A 309 -5.98 2.07 -8.87
CA VAL A 309 -6.43 1.28 -10.01
C VAL A 309 -7.27 2.15 -10.94
N ARG A 310 -7.19 1.92 -12.27
CA ARG A 310 -7.97 2.67 -13.26
C ARG A 310 -9.46 2.31 -13.25
N PRO A 311 -10.35 3.15 -13.78
CA PRO A 311 -11.73 2.76 -14.06
C PRO A 311 -11.80 1.49 -14.93
N GLY A 312 -12.70 0.56 -14.57
CA GLY A 312 -12.83 -0.76 -15.21
C GLY A 312 -11.71 -1.74 -14.88
N GLY A 313 -10.66 -1.31 -14.18
CA GLY A 313 -9.61 -2.17 -13.64
C GLY A 313 -10.04 -2.92 -12.38
N MET A 314 -9.19 -3.80 -11.86
CA MET A 314 -9.53 -4.72 -10.79
C MET A 314 -8.58 -4.61 -9.58
N VAL A 315 -9.16 -4.59 -8.39
CA VAL A 315 -8.43 -4.88 -7.13
C VAL A 315 -8.79 -6.30 -6.71
N ALA A 316 -7.81 -7.21 -6.70
CA ALA A 316 -7.98 -8.62 -6.37
C ALA A 316 -7.06 -8.97 -5.19
N VAL A 317 -7.54 -8.82 -3.96
CA VAL A 317 -6.70 -8.91 -2.77
C VAL A 317 -7.26 -9.82 -1.70
N ILE A 318 -6.35 -10.39 -0.92
CA ILE A 318 -6.67 -11.09 0.32
C ILE A 318 -6.67 -10.06 1.45
N THR A 319 -7.72 -10.09 2.26
CA THR A 319 -7.87 -9.25 3.45
C THR A 319 -8.47 -10.04 4.61
N THR A 320 -8.44 -9.48 5.81
CA THR A 320 -9.12 -10.12 6.96
C THR A 320 -10.64 -10.13 6.77
N LYS A 321 -11.31 -11.17 7.27
CA LYS A 321 -12.80 -11.21 7.30
C LYS A 321 -13.42 -9.96 7.93
N GLY A 322 -12.68 -9.28 8.80
CA GLY A 322 -13.13 -8.06 9.46
C GLY A 322 -13.45 -6.90 8.50
N THR A 323 -12.90 -6.87 7.31
CA THR A 323 -13.24 -5.86 6.29
C THR A 323 -14.72 -5.95 5.92
N LEU A 324 -15.23 -7.16 5.68
CA LEU A 324 -16.63 -7.39 5.31
C LEU A 324 -17.55 -7.56 6.52
N ASP A 325 -17.13 -8.23 7.59
CA ASP A 325 -17.99 -8.65 8.71
C ASP A 325 -18.09 -7.65 9.86
N LYS A 326 -17.24 -6.62 9.95
CA LYS A 326 -17.32 -5.67 11.07
C LYS A 326 -18.63 -4.87 11.03
N ALA A 327 -19.19 -4.57 12.23
CA ALA A 327 -20.45 -3.84 12.37
C ALA A 327 -20.38 -2.44 11.74
N ASN A 328 -19.23 -1.74 11.87
CA ASN A 328 -19.03 -0.42 11.25
C ASN A 328 -18.86 -0.55 9.73
N PRO A 329 -19.77 0.01 8.89
CA PRO A 329 -19.74 -0.14 7.45
C PRO A 329 -18.87 0.89 6.73
N THR A 330 -18.11 1.74 7.42
CA THR A 330 -17.41 2.89 6.82
C THR A 330 -16.54 2.51 5.62
N ILE A 331 -15.73 1.44 5.74
CA ILE A 331 -14.91 1.01 4.62
C ILE A 331 -15.76 0.44 3.49
N ARG A 332 -16.79 -0.37 3.79
CA ARG A 332 -17.67 -0.96 2.76
C ARG A 332 -18.42 0.12 1.97
N LYS A 333 -18.90 1.19 2.63
CA LYS A 333 -19.49 2.36 1.96
C LYS A 333 -18.47 3.06 1.07
N TYR A 334 -17.25 3.29 1.58
CA TYR A 334 -16.18 3.89 0.80
C TYR A 334 -15.88 3.10 -0.49
N LEU A 335 -15.80 1.77 -0.37
CA LEU A 335 -15.55 0.88 -1.50
C LEU A 335 -16.74 0.85 -2.47
N ALA A 336 -17.98 0.75 -1.96
CA ALA A 336 -19.20 0.65 -2.78
C ALA A 336 -19.44 1.90 -3.65
N GLU A 337 -19.14 3.07 -3.12
CA GLU A 337 -19.21 4.31 -3.90
C GLU A 337 -18.28 4.32 -5.13
N ARG A 338 -17.16 3.59 -5.06
CA ARG A 338 -16.06 3.63 -6.05
C ARG A 338 -15.88 2.38 -6.86
N ALA A 339 -16.38 1.26 -6.38
CA ALA A 339 -16.22 -0.05 -7.02
C ALA A 339 -17.47 -0.91 -6.90
N GLU A 340 -17.54 -1.90 -7.76
CA GLU A 340 -18.46 -3.02 -7.65
C GLU A 340 -17.75 -4.21 -7.02
N LEU A 341 -18.34 -4.84 -6.01
CA LEU A 341 -17.88 -6.12 -5.51
C LEU A 341 -18.39 -7.19 -6.49
N VAL A 342 -17.53 -7.59 -7.42
CA VAL A 342 -17.89 -8.60 -8.42
C VAL A 342 -17.86 -10.01 -7.87
N GLY A 343 -17.16 -10.20 -6.75
CA GLY A 343 -17.14 -11.44 -6.01
C GLY A 343 -16.23 -11.40 -4.79
N ALA A 344 -16.50 -12.30 -3.85
CA ALA A 344 -15.63 -12.56 -2.70
C ALA A 344 -15.59 -14.05 -2.39
N VAL A 345 -14.46 -14.54 -1.88
CA VAL A 345 -14.31 -15.94 -1.44
C VAL A 345 -13.74 -15.95 -0.03
N ARG A 346 -14.44 -16.59 0.91
CA ARG A 346 -13.97 -16.77 2.28
C ARG A 346 -13.15 -18.04 2.41
N LEU A 347 -11.91 -17.89 2.85
CA LEU A 347 -10.96 -18.96 3.08
C LEU A 347 -11.17 -19.60 4.46
N PRO A 348 -10.95 -20.92 4.62
CA PRO A 348 -10.92 -21.53 5.94
C PRO A 348 -9.73 -21.00 6.74
N ASN A 349 -9.86 -21.01 8.06
CA ASN A 349 -8.82 -20.49 8.97
C ASN A 349 -7.46 -21.20 8.84
N THR A 350 -7.43 -22.39 8.26
CA THR A 350 -6.21 -23.19 8.00
C THR A 350 -5.50 -22.84 6.71
N ALA A 351 -6.05 -21.95 5.87
CA ALA A 351 -5.50 -21.63 4.55
C ALA A 351 -4.03 -21.15 4.56
N PHE A 352 -3.57 -20.56 5.65
CA PHE A 352 -2.20 -20.07 5.83
C PHE A 352 -1.37 -20.91 6.80
N LYS A 353 -1.91 -22.01 7.33
CA LYS A 353 -1.26 -22.80 8.38
C LYS A 353 0.05 -23.42 7.90
N ASP A 354 0.06 -24.01 6.71
CA ASP A 354 1.23 -24.70 6.18
C ASP A 354 2.37 -23.74 5.83
N ASN A 355 2.08 -22.56 5.31
CA ASN A 355 3.09 -21.60 4.88
C ASN A 355 3.48 -20.61 5.98
N ALA A 356 2.51 -20.05 6.70
CA ALA A 356 2.73 -18.99 7.68
C ALA A 356 2.58 -19.44 9.13
N GLY A 357 2.18 -20.69 9.39
CA GLY A 357 2.00 -21.21 10.76
C GLY A 357 0.88 -20.55 11.55
N THR A 358 -0.03 -19.83 10.90
CA THR A 358 -1.15 -19.12 11.54
C THR A 358 -2.50 -19.66 11.11
N GLU A 359 -3.48 -19.58 12.02
CA GLU A 359 -4.88 -19.88 11.75
C GLU A 359 -5.68 -18.59 11.75
N VAL A 360 -6.05 -18.10 10.55
CA VAL A 360 -6.81 -16.86 10.38
C VAL A 360 -7.84 -17.01 9.25
N THR A 361 -9.08 -16.62 9.51
CA THR A 361 -10.10 -16.51 8.46
C THR A 361 -9.90 -15.22 7.68
N ALA A 362 -9.71 -15.37 6.38
CA ALA A 362 -9.49 -14.26 5.44
C ALA A 362 -10.46 -14.34 4.27
N ASP A 363 -10.66 -13.21 3.61
CA ASP A 363 -11.51 -13.08 2.43
C ASP A 363 -10.66 -12.65 1.24
N ILE A 364 -10.88 -13.25 0.08
CA ILE A 364 -10.42 -12.75 -1.21
C ILE A 364 -11.52 -11.85 -1.75
N LEU A 365 -11.19 -10.61 -2.11
CA LEU A 365 -12.11 -9.65 -2.67
C LEU A 365 -11.74 -9.34 -4.12
N PHE A 366 -12.73 -9.33 -5.01
CA PHE A 366 -12.61 -8.84 -6.38
C PHE A 366 -13.47 -7.58 -6.52
N LEU A 367 -12.81 -6.43 -6.61
CA LEU A 367 -13.45 -5.11 -6.69
C LEU A 367 -13.14 -4.48 -8.06
N GLN A 368 -14.15 -4.28 -8.90
CA GLN A 368 -13.99 -3.59 -10.16
C GLN A 368 -14.26 -2.10 -10.00
N LYS A 369 -13.28 -1.25 -10.33
CA LYS A 369 -13.43 0.19 -10.18
C LYS A 369 -14.46 0.75 -11.15
N ARG A 370 -15.36 1.59 -10.62
CA ARG A 370 -16.38 2.31 -11.41
C ARG A 370 -15.74 3.44 -12.22
N GLU A 371 -16.39 3.82 -13.32
CA GLU A 371 -15.99 4.99 -14.12
C GLU A 371 -16.05 6.30 -13.32
N ARG A 372 -17.02 6.40 -12.42
CA ARG A 372 -17.21 7.55 -11.52
C ARG A 372 -17.68 7.12 -10.15
N LYS A 373 -17.41 7.95 -9.17
CA LYS A 373 -17.97 7.78 -7.82
C LYS A 373 -19.49 7.99 -7.88
N ILE A 374 -20.24 7.07 -7.26
CA ILE A 374 -21.69 7.14 -7.13
C ILE A 374 -22.10 6.96 -5.67
N ASP A 375 -23.17 7.62 -5.27
CA ASP A 375 -23.77 7.44 -3.96
C ASP A 375 -24.71 6.23 -4.02
N ILE A 376 -24.20 5.08 -3.57
CA ILE A 376 -24.91 3.80 -3.60
C ILE A 376 -24.58 2.99 -2.35
N GLU A 377 -25.57 2.28 -1.84
CA GLU A 377 -25.45 1.39 -0.69
C GLU A 377 -26.02 0.00 -1.02
N PRO A 378 -25.28 -0.83 -1.80
CA PRO A 378 -25.70 -2.19 -2.13
C PRO A 378 -25.70 -3.10 -0.90
N ASP A 379 -26.41 -4.23 -0.98
CA ASP A 379 -26.65 -5.15 0.13
C ASP A 379 -25.35 -5.61 0.83
N TRP A 380 -24.27 -5.81 0.08
CA TRP A 380 -22.98 -6.21 0.65
C TRP A 380 -22.31 -5.15 1.55
N VAL A 381 -22.84 -3.93 1.63
CA VAL A 381 -22.42 -2.93 2.63
C VAL A 381 -22.91 -3.34 4.02
N HIS A 382 -23.99 -4.11 4.10
CA HIS A 382 -24.64 -4.55 5.33
C HIS A 382 -24.23 -5.97 5.75
N LEU A 383 -24.69 -6.36 6.93
CA LEU A 383 -24.52 -7.71 7.45
C LEU A 383 -25.81 -8.51 7.28
N GLY A 384 -25.63 -9.78 6.98
CA GLY A 384 -26.65 -10.82 7.02
C GLY A 384 -26.33 -11.84 8.12
N VAL A 385 -26.99 -12.97 8.09
CA VAL A 385 -26.78 -14.09 8.99
C VAL A 385 -26.71 -15.39 8.21
N THR A 386 -25.84 -16.28 8.62
CA THR A 386 -25.76 -17.66 8.11
C THR A 386 -26.96 -18.48 8.62
N GLU A 387 -27.21 -19.67 8.04
CA GLU A 387 -28.29 -20.58 8.48
C GLU A 387 -28.18 -20.95 9.97
N ASN A 388 -26.96 -21.00 10.52
CA ASN A 388 -26.71 -21.27 11.94
C ASN A 388 -26.69 -20.00 12.82
N GLY A 389 -27.16 -18.86 12.30
CA GLY A 389 -27.37 -17.63 13.06
C GLY A 389 -26.09 -16.80 13.34
N ILE A 390 -24.99 -17.06 12.67
CA ILE A 390 -23.76 -16.29 12.79
C ILE A 390 -23.82 -15.09 11.86
N ALA A 391 -23.53 -13.89 12.39
CA ALA A 391 -23.45 -12.67 11.59
C ALA A 391 -22.24 -12.72 10.64
N VAL A 392 -22.50 -12.49 9.37
CA VAL A 392 -21.51 -12.38 8.28
C VAL A 392 -21.92 -11.25 7.34
N ASN A 393 -21.08 -10.90 6.40
CA ASN A 393 -21.49 -9.98 5.34
C ASN A 393 -22.69 -10.56 4.56
N SER A 394 -23.64 -9.70 4.13
CA SER A 394 -24.82 -10.13 3.37
C SER A 394 -24.43 -10.90 2.10
N TYR A 395 -23.32 -10.54 1.43
CA TYR A 395 -22.80 -11.28 0.29
C TYR A 395 -22.61 -12.78 0.61
N PHE A 396 -22.01 -13.12 1.75
CA PHE A 396 -21.81 -14.51 2.14
C PHE A 396 -23.08 -15.19 2.69
N ALA A 397 -24.02 -14.41 3.20
CA ALA A 397 -25.32 -14.95 3.58
C ALA A 397 -26.17 -15.35 2.35
N GLU A 398 -26.04 -14.60 1.25
CA GLU A 398 -26.71 -14.85 -0.03
C GLU A 398 -25.95 -15.86 -0.91
N HIS A 399 -24.61 -15.93 -0.75
CA HIS A 399 -23.72 -16.81 -1.50
C HIS A 399 -22.91 -17.72 -0.57
N PRO A 400 -23.55 -18.66 0.16
CA PRO A 400 -22.87 -19.54 1.09
C PRO A 400 -21.84 -20.47 0.40
N GLU A 401 -21.99 -20.74 -0.89
CA GLU A 401 -21.04 -21.51 -1.72
C GLU A 401 -19.70 -20.80 -1.93
N MET A 402 -19.64 -19.50 -1.65
CA MET A 402 -18.41 -18.71 -1.70
C MET A 402 -17.60 -18.78 -0.39
N MET A 403 -18.10 -19.44 0.64
CA MET A 403 -17.35 -19.77 1.84
C MET A 403 -16.77 -21.19 1.71
N LEU A 404 -15.45 -21.33 1.75
CA LEU A 404 -14.76 -22.64 1.62
C LEU A 404 -14.74 -23.42 2.94
N GLY A 405 -15.79 -23.28 3.74
CA GLY A 405 -16.00 -23.92 5.02
C GLY A 405 -17.27 -23.41 5.68
N SER A 406 -17.47 -23.76 6.94
CA SER A 406 -18.61 -23.36 7.75
C SER A 406 -18.20 -22.36 8.83
N MET A 407 -19.00 -21.32 9.06
CA MET A 407 -18.77 -20.38 10.16
C MET A 407 -19.08 -21.04 11.50
N LYS A 408 -18.14 -20.93 12.44
CA LYS A 408 -18.26 -21.44 13.82
C LYS A 408 -17.74 -20.41 14.82
N TYR A 409 -18.22 -20.46 16.06
CA TYR A 409 -17.60 -19.71 17.17
C TYR A 409 -16.31 -20.41 17.59
N ASP A 410 -15.21 -19.68 17.70
CA ASP A 410 -13.95 -20.21 18.21
C ASP A 410 -13.84 -19.94 19.71
N THR A 411 -13.98 -21.01 20.49
CA THR A 411 -13.88 -20.98 21.95
C THR A 411 -12.46 -21.22 22.47
N ARG A 412 -11.50 -21.55 21.58
CA ARG A 412 -10.13 -21.91 21.97
C ARG A 412 -9.30 -20.71 22.41
N ILE A 413 -9.50 -19.53 21.80
CA ILE A 413 -8.68 -18.33 22.04
C ILE A 413 -9.24 -17.48 23.17
N TYR A 414 -10.57 -17.28 23.22
CA TYR A 414 -11.23 -16.34 24.12
C TYR A 414 -12.22 -17.01 25.12
N GLY A 415 -12.19 -18.34 25.25
CA GLY A 415 -13.05 -19.10 26.17
C GLY A 415 -14.42 -19.45 25.60
N GLN A 416 -15.24 -20.16 26.41
CA GLN A 416 -16.50 -20.77 25.95
C GLN A 416 -17.59 -19.74 25.60
N ASP A 417 -17.52 -18.53 26.16
CA ASP A 417 -18.46 -17.43 25.87
C ASP A 417 -17.99 -16.54 24.70
N SER A 418 -16.94 -16.96 23.99
CA SER A 418 -16.37 -16.21 22.87
C SER A 418 -17.38 -16.03 21.73
N ARG A 419 -17.52 -14.78 21.28
CA ARG A 419 -18.24 -14.45 20.05
C ARG A 419 -17.30 -14.32 18.83
N TYR A 420 -16.04 -14.69 18.99
CA TYR A 420 -15.10 -14.70 17.87
C TYR A 420 -15.47 -15.84 16.91
N THR A 421 -15.55 -15.53 15.63
CA THR A 421 -15.99 -16.48 14.61
C THR A 421 -14.85 -16.82 13.67
N VAL A 422 -14.83 -18.07 13.22
CA VAL A 422 -13.87 -18.61 12.25
C VAL A 422 -14.60 -19.39 11.18
N CYS A 423 -14.02 -19.44 9.97
CA CYS A 423 -14.46 -20.36 8.93
C CYS A 423 -13.64 -21.64 9.05
N VAL A 424 -14.29 -22.76 9.25
CA VAL A 424 -13.64 -24.06 9.43
C VAL A 424 -14.06 -25.01 8.30
N ASN A 425 -13.11 -25.68 7.71
CA ASN A 425 -13.37 -26.81 6.82
C ASN A 425 -13.01 -28.10 7.54
N ASP A 426 -13.99 -28.99 7.70
CA ASP A 426 -13.83 -30.27 8.42
C ASP A 426 -13.54 -31.44 7.46
N ASP A 427 -13.42 -31.21 6.15
CA ASP A 427 -13.08 -32.27 5.17
C ASP A 427 -11.59 -32.58 5.23
N GLU A 428 -11.25 -33.80 5.63
CA GLU A 428 -9.86 -34.27 5.71
C GLU A 428 -9.16 -34.33 4.33
N ASN A 429 -9.93 -34.38 3.23
CA ASN A 429 -9.42 -34.37 1.86
C ASN A 429 -9.52 -33.01 1.19
N PHE A 430 -9.74 -31.94 1.97
CA PHE A 430 -9.89 -30.59 1.44
C PHE A 430 -8.66 -30.15 0.64
N ASN A 431 -8.91 -29.83 -0.62
CA ASN A 431 -7.91 -29.23 -1.50
C ASN A 431 -8.28 -27.78 -1.78
N ILE A 432 -7.51 -26.86 -1.22
CA ILE A 432 -7.76 -25.41 -1.32
C ILE A 432 -7.70 -24.92 -2.77
N TYR A 433 -6.80 -25.46 -3.59
CA TYR A 433 -6.65 -25.08 -5.00
C TYR A 433 -7.91 -25.42 -5.81
N GLU A 434 -8.43 -26.64 -5.66
CA GLU A 434 -9.64 -27.09 -6.35
C GLU A 434 -10.88 -26.32 -5.88
N ALA A 435 -11.02 -26.18 -4.55
CA ALA A 435 -12.15 -25.49 -3.95
C ALA A 435 -12.19 -24.00 -4.35
N LEU A 436 -11.04 -23.35 -4.35
CA LEU A 436 -10.90 -21.93 -4.72
C LEU A 436 -11.18 -21.72 -6.20
N ASN A 437 -10.64 -22.55 -7.09
CA ASN A 437 -10.95 -22.47 -8.53
C ASN A 437 -12.42 -22.71 -8.82
N LYS A 438 -13.08 -23.63 -8.09
CA LYS A 438 -14.53 -23.88 -8.21
C LYS A 438 -15.34 -22.64 -7.78
N ALA A 439 -15.00 -22.03 -6.64
CA ALA A 439 -15.67 -20.81 -6.16
C ALA A 439 -15.47 -19.64 -7.14
N ILE A 440 -14.24 -19.40 -7.57
CA ILE A 440 -13.90 -18.36 -8.56
C ILE A 440 -14.66 -18.59 -9.89
N GLY A 441 -14.84 -19.83 -10.31
CA GLY A 441 -15.61 -20.17 -11.52
C GLY A 441 -17.06 -19.69 -11.50
N ASN A 442 -17.63 -19.42 -10.32
CA ASN A 442 -18.98 -18.85 -10.18
C ASN A 442 -19.00 -17.31 -10.36
N ILE A 443 -17.84 -16.63 -10.25
CA ILE A 443 -17.75 -15.18 -10.37
C ILE A 443 -17.82 -14.79 -11.85
N LYS A 444 -18.75 -13.90 -12.17
CA LYS A 444 -18.90 -13.33 -13.51
C LYS A 444 -18.43 -11.88 -13.47
N ALA A 445 -17.29 -11.64 -14.06
CA ALA A 445 -16.72 -10.31 -14.24
C ALA A 445 -16.11 -10.20 -15.63
N GLN A 446 -16.05 -8.99 -16.14
CA GLN A 446 -15.34 -8.69 -17.37
C GLN A 446 -14.61 -7.37 -17.18
N MET A 447 -13.30 -7.41 -17.26
CA MET A 447 -12.50 -6.20 -17.29
C MET A 447 -12.67 -5.53 -18.65
N THR A 448 -12.83 -4.22 -18.64
CA THR A 448 -12.87 -3.45 -19.88
C THR A 448 -11.49 -3.48 -20.52
N ASP A 449 -11.38 -4.05 -21.71
CA ASP A 449 -10.16 -3.96 -22.51
C ASP A 449 -9.90 -2.50 -22.84
N PHE A 450 -8.75 -1.99 -22.37
CA PHE A 450 -8.19 -0.81 -23.00
C PHE A 450 -7.34 -1.30 -24.16
N GLU A 451 -7.75 -0.96 -25.38
CA GLU A 451 -6.89 -1.13 -26.55
C GLU A 451 -5.57 -0.42 -26.26
N ARG A 452 -4.54 -1.19 -25.97
CA ARG A 452 -3.17 -0.69 -26.06
C ARG A 452 -2.93 -0.41 -27.54
N VAL A 453 -2.49 0.80 -27.85
CA VAL A 453 -1.73 0.99 -29.09
C VAL A 453 -0.55 0.02 -28.94
N ALA A 454 -0.50 -0.98 -29.82
CA ALA A 454 0.51 -2.02 -29.76
C ALA A 454 1.89 -1.35 -29.68
N ASP A 455 2.59 -1.55 -28.57
CA ASP A 455 4.02 -1.23 -28.49
C ASP A 455 4.69 -2.15 -29.48
N GLU A 456 5.05 -1.62 -30.63
CA GLU A 456 5.83 -2.31 -31.64
C GLU A 456 7.22 -2.58 -31.08
N ALA A 457 7.59 -3.84 -31.08
CA ALA A 457 8.94 -4.42 -31.02
C ALA A 457 9.91 -3.84 -29.95
N GLU A 458 10.51 -4.76 -29.20
CA GLU A 458 11.72 -4.58 -28.41
C GLU A 458 12.82 -3.83 -29.19
N GLN A 459 12.75 -2.52 -29.20
CA GLN A 459 13.87 -1.66 -29.52
C GLN A 459 14.62 -1.40 -28.21
N THR A 460 15.93 -1.45 -28.26
CA THR A 460 16.77 -0.98 -27.15
C THR A 460 16.36 0.45 -26.83
N GLU A 461 15.59 0.61 -25.75
CA GLU A 461 15.08 1.92 -25.33
C GLU A 461 16.28 2.80 -24.97
N GLU A 462 16.37 3.98 -25.59
CA GLU A 462 17.35 5.01 -25.21
C GLU A 462 16.97 5.52 -23.84
N VAL A 463 17.77 5.20 -22.82
CA VAL A 463 17.52 5.58 -21.42
C VAL A 463 18.52 6.66 -21.03
N ILE A 464 18.05 7.74 -20.42
CA ILE A 464 18.88 8.81 -19.86
C ILE A 464 18.56 9.01 -18.37
N PRO A 465 19.50 9.52 -17.56
CA PRO A 465 19.22 9.86 -16.17
C PRO A 465 18.03 10.81 -16.05
N ALA A 466 17.20 10.60 -15.02
CA ALA A 466 16.04 11.45 -14.79
C ALA A 466 16.45 12.87 -14.43
N ASP A 467 15.82 13.85 -15.08
CA ASP A 467 15.87 15.24 -14.66
C ASP A 467 15.08 15.39 -13.34
N PRO A 468 15.68 15.91 -12.26
CA PRO A 468 14.99 16.11 -10.97
C PRO A 468 13.72 16.95 -11.08
N ASP A 469 13.69 17.91 -12.01
CA ASP A 469 12.57 18.84 -12.19
C ASP A 469 11.39 18.21 -12.96
N VAL A 470 11.62 17.11 -13.66
CA VAL A 470 10.55 16.32 -14.29
C VAL A 470 9.89 15.43 -13.24
N ARG A 471 8.58 15.47 -13.14
CA ARG A 471 7.83 14.65 -12.19
C ARG A 471 7.89 13.17 -12.57
N ASN A 472 7.96 12.31 -11.56
CA ASN A 472 7.93 10.85 -11.78
C ASN A 472 6.59 10.41 -12.42
N TYR A 473 6.67 9.45 -13.31
CA TYR A 473 5.54 8.91 -14.08
C TYR A 473 4.84 9.97 -14.96
N THR A 474 5.63 10.85 -15.60
CA THR A 474 5.12 11.83 -16.56
C THR A 474 5.85 11.77 -17.88
N TYR A 475 5.15 12.11 -18.96
CA TYR A 475 5.77 12.40 -20.24
C TYR A 475 6.48 13.75 -20.19
N THR A 476 7.61 13.84 -20.86
CA THR A 476 8.37 15.08 -21.03
C THR A 476 9.10 15.10 -22.37
N PHE A 477 9.54 16.30 -22.79
CA PHE A 477 10.33 16.47 -24.01
C PHE A 477 11.74 16.94 -23.67
N PHE A 478 12.72 16.13 -24.02
CA PHE A 478 14.13 16.45 -23.89
C PHE A 478 14.79 16.42 -25.28
N GLU A 479 15.50 17.52 -25.65
CA GLU A 479 16.08 17.70 -27.00
C GLU A 479 15.10 17.43 -28.16
N GLY A 480 13.81 17.74 -27.95
CA GLY A 480 12.75 17.56 -28.93
C GLY A 480 12.19 16.16 -29.06
N LYS A 481 12.74 15.18 -28.36
CA LYS A 481 12.28 13.80 -28.31
C LYS A 481 11.37 13.57 -27.10
N LEU A 482 10.41 12.65 -27.22
CA LEU A 482 9.50 12.27 -26.16
C LEU A 482 10.15 11.24 -25.22
N TYR A 483 10.13 11.53 -23.94
CA TYR A 483 10.54 10.64 -22.86
C TYR A 483 9.42 10.45 -21.84
N TYR A 484 9.49 9.37 -21.12
CA TYR A 484 8.65 9.07 -19.96
C TYR A 484 9.55 8.84 -18.76
N ARG A 485 9.35 9.61 -17.67
CA ARG A 485 10.13 9.44 -16.45
C ARG A 485 9.60 8.28 -15.64
N GLU A 486 10.47 7.34 -15.32
CA GLU A 486 10.20 6.21 -14.46
C GLU A 486 11.31 6.09 -13.40
N ASN A 487 11.03 6.60 -12.20
CA ASN A 487 11.97 6.71 -11.07
C ASN A 487 13.23 7.56 -11.40
N SER A 488 14.40 6.93 -11.39
CA SER A 488 15.68 7.61 -11.63
C SER A 488 16.04 7.74 -13.11
N GLU A 489 15.18 7.26 -14.01
CA GLU A 489 15.46 7.18 -15.44
C GLU A 489 14.37 7.88 -16.27
N MET A 490 14.75 8.37 -17.44
CA MET A 490 13.83 8.79 -18.49
C MET A 490 14.02 7.90 -19.69
N VAL A 491 12.95 7.20 -20.06
CA VAL A 491 12.92 6.22 -21.16
C VAL A 491 12.31 6.89 -22.39
N LYS A 492 13.05 6.90 -23.50
CA LYS A 492 12.57 7.44 -24.77
C LYS A 492 11.34 6.65 -25.24
N LYS A 493 10.29 7.35 -25.63
CA LYS A 493 9.07 6.74 -26.17
C LYS A 493 8.91 7.06 -27.64
N GLU A 494 8.74 6.02 -28.46
CA GLU A 494 8.42 6.15 -29.87
C GLU A 494 6.92 5.90 -30.06
N VAL A 495 6.21 6.95 -30.46
CA VAL A 495 4.77 6.93 -30.69
C VAL A 495 4.48 7.47 -32.10
N SER A 496 3.26 7.31 -32.60
CA SER A 496 2.90 7.93 -33.87
C SER A 496 2.99 9.45 -33.79
N GLN A 497 3.32 10.11 -34.91
CA GLN A 497 3.43 11.57 -34.96
C GLN A 497 2.19 12.28 -34.39
N THR A 498 0.99 11.78 -34.69
CA THR A 498 -0.26 12.34 -34.17
C THR A 498 -0.37 12.16 -32.66
N ALA A 499 0.12 11.04 -32.09
CA ALA A 499 0.13 10.82 -30.64
C ALA A 499 1.15 11.74 -29.97
N GLU A 500 2.34 11.89 -30.56
CA GLU A 500 3.39 12.80 -30.04
C GLU A 500 2.90 14.27 -30.01
N GLU A 501 2.32 14.76 -31.11
CA GLU A 501 1.76 16.12 -31.18
C GLU A 501 0.66 16.33 -30.14
N ARG A 502 -0.19 15.32 -29.89
CA ARG A 502 -1.22 15.33 -28.86
C ARG A 502 -0.63 15.38 -27.46
N ILE A 503 0.36 14.53 -27.16
CA ILE A 503 1.06 14.52 -25.88
C ILE A 503 1.76 15.87 -25.65
N ARG A 504 2.41 16.44 -26.66
CA ARG A 504 3.06 17.74 -26.58
C ARG A 504 2.08 18.86 -26.22
N SER A 505 0.92 18.86 -26.85
CA SER A 505 -0.11 19.86 -26.56
C SER A 505 -0.70 19.70 -25.15
N LEU A 506 -0.86 18.47 -24.66
CA LEU A 506 -1.30 18.19 -23.30
C LEU A 506 -0.23 18.54 -22.26
N ASP A 507 1.05 18.32 -22.57
CA ASP A 507 2.18 18.73 -21.74
C ASP A 507 2.22 20.27 -21.55
N GLU A 508 2.01 21.05 -22.63
CA GLU A 508 1.90 22.51 -22.53
C GLU A 508 0.74 22.95 -21.64
N ILE A 509 -0.44 22.33 -21.77
CA ILE A 509 -1.61 22.61 -20.92
C ILE A 509 -1.31 22.24 -19.47
N ARG A 510 -0.64 21.12 -19.22
CA ARG A 510 -0.22 20.67 -17.90
C ARG A 510 0.70 21.67 -17.22
N GLN A 511 1.73 22.13 -17.92
CA GLN A 511 2.69 23.11 -17.40
C GLN A 511 1.98 24.42 -16.99
N ILE A 512 1.12 24.96 -17.86
CA ILE A 512 0.35 26.16 -17.56
C ILE A 512 -0.58 25.95 -16.38
N THR A 513 -1.22 24.77 -16.29
CA THR A 513 -2.12 24.44 -15.18
C THR A 513 -1.37 24.38 -13.85
N ARG A 514 -0.17 23.80 -13.83
CA ARG A 514 0.68 23.76 -12.64
C ARG A 514 1.14 25.16 -12.23
N GLU A 515 1.67 25.94 -13.16
CA GLU A 515 2.03 27.33 -12.90
C GLU A 515 0.85 28.13 -12.35
N LEU A 516 -0.37 27.90 -12.88
CA LEU A 516 -1.58 28.55 -12.39
C LEU A 516 -1.96 28.11 -10.96
N ILE A 517 -1.70 26.88 -10.60
CA ILE A 517 -1.87 26.38 -9.23
C ILE A 517 -0.84 27.03 -8.31
N ASP A 518 0.43 27.03 -8.70
CA ASP A 518 1.54 27.52 -7.88
C ASP A 518 1.39 29.02 -7.58
N ILE A 519 1.10 29.84 -8.58
CA ILE A 519 0.88 31.28 -8.34
C ILE A 519 -0.32 31.55 -7.43
N GLN A 520 -1.39 30.75 -7.50
CA GLN A 520 -2.51 30.88 -6.58
C GLN A 520 -2.16 30.47 -5.15
N MET A 521 -1.32 29.42 -4.99
CA MET A 521 -0.86 28.96 -3.67
C MET A 521 0.08 29.97 -3.00
N ASP A 522 0.95 30.60 -3.78
CA ASP A 522 1.91 31.59 -3.31
C ASP A 522 1.26 32.98 -3.07
N GLY A 523 0.10 33.21 -3.66
CA GLY A 523 -0.61 34.48 -3.66
C GLY A 523 -0.22 35.34 -4.86
N CYS A 524 -1.12 35.49 -5.81
CA CYS A 524 -0.92 36.26 -7.04
C CYS A 524 -1.82 37.49 -7.12
N SER A 525 -1.44 38.45 -7.96
CA SER A 525 -2.30 39.57 -8.35
C SER A 525 -3.43 39.10 -9.29
N GLU A 526 -4.51 39.88 -9.36
CA GLU A 526 -5.61 39.61 -10.31
C GLU A 526 -5.13 39.65 -11.77
N GLU A 527 -4.12 40.49 -12.09
CA GLU A 527 -3.55 40.60 -13.43
C GLU A 527 -2.77 39.34 -13.80
N GLU A 528 -1.88 38.85 -12.92
CA GLU A 528 -1.12 37.60 -13.14
C GLU A 528 -2.06 36.40 -13.29
N LEU A 529 -3.08 36.29 -12.44
CA LEU A 529 -4.09 35.26 -12.51
C LEU A 529 -4.82 35.30 -13.87
N SER A 530 -5.29 36.46 -14.28
CA SER A 530 -6.02 36.67 -15.53
C SER A 530 -5.17 36.34 -16.76
N ASP A 531 -3.90 36.72 -16.76
CA ASP A 531 -2.98 36.43 -17.87
C ASP A 531 -2.71 34.94 -18.03
N LYS A 532 -2.49 34.22 -16.93
CA LYS A 532 -2.32 32.74 -16.96
C LYS A 532 -3.61 32.02 -17.37
N GLN A 533 -4.76 32.47 -16.89
CA GLN A 533 -6.06 31.94 -17.29
C GLN A 533 -6.32 32.16 -18.79
N ARG A 534 -5.97 33.31 -19.31
CA ARG A 534 -6.09 33.60 -20.76
C ARG A 534 -5.21 32.65 -21.58
N LEU A 535 -3.95 32.43 -21.15
CA LEU A 535 -3.04 31.51 -21.83
C LEU A 535 -3.59 30.06 -21.80
N LEU A 536 -4.08 29.62 -20.63
CA LEU A 536 -4.71 28.30 -20.47
C LEU A 536 -5.91 28.15 -21.41
N ASN A 537 -6.78 29.15 -21.48
CA ASN A 537 -7.94 29.16 -22.40
C ASN A 537 -7.52 29.00 -23.86
N VAL A 538 -6.50 29.76 -24.31
CA VAL A 538 -6.03 29.71 -25.71
C VAL A 538 -5.49 28.31 -26.05
N LYS A 539 -4.67 27.72 -25.16
CA LYS A 539 -4.07 26.39 -25.42
C LYS A 539 -5.12 25.28 -25.35
N TYR A 540 -6.02 25.33 -24.37
CA TYR A 540 -7.10 24.37 -24.23
C TYR A 540 -8.06 24.42 -25.45
N ASP A 541 -8.49 25.60 -25.89
CA ASP A 541 -9.40 25.74 -27.03
C ASP A 541 -8.76 25.24 -28.34
N ALA A 542 -7.46 25.49 -28.51
CA ALA A 542 -6.70 24.97 -29.66
C ALA A 542 -6.64 23.44 -29.62
N PHE A 543 -6.36 22.86 -28.45
CA PHE A 543 -6.33 21.42 -28.23
C PHE A 543 -7.69 20.78 -28.51
N VAL A 544 -8.75 21.26 -27.89
CA VAL A 544 -10.11 20.71 -28.03
C VAL A 544 -10.59 20.80 -29.48
N LYS A 545 -10.27 21.86 -30.19
CA LYS A 545 -10.61 22.01 -31.61
C LYS A 545 -9.96 20.93 -32.48
N GLN A 546 -8.76 20.49 -32.14
CA GLN A 546 -8.00 19.54 -32.95
C GLN A 546 -8.21 18.09 -32.52
N TYR A 547 -8.30 17.83 -31.22
CA TYR A 547 -8.27 16.49 -30.62
C TYR A 547 -9.52 16.12 -29.82
N GLY A 548 -10.46 17.05 -29.67
CA GLY A 548 -11.65 16.86 -28.82
C GLY A 548 -11.34 17.02 -27.34
N ALA A 549 -12.32 16.79 -26.50
CA ALA A 549 -12.19 16.96 -25.05
C ALA A 549 -11.03 16.12 -24.46
N ILE A 550 -10.37 16.64 -23.43
CA ILE A 550 -9.27 15.95 -22.70
C ILE A 550 -9.76 14.59 -22.18
N THR A 551 -11.00 14.56 -21.65
CA THR A 551 -11.65 13.36 -21.13
C THR A 551 -12.09 12.37 -22.20
N SER A 552 -11.95 12.69 -23.50
CA SER A 552 -12.33 11.79 -24.60
C SER A 552 -11.51 10.49 -24.58
N LYS A 553 -12.10 9.38 -25.12
CA LYS A 553 -11.44 8.06 -25.15
C LYS A 553 -10.05 8.12 -25.80
N ALA A 554 -9.90 8.85 -26.91
CA ALA A 554 -8.64 8.92 -27.64
C ALA A 554 -7.54 9.65 -26.86
N ASN A 555 -7.88 10.73 -26.16
CA ASN A 555 -6.94 11.49 -25.33
C ASN A 555 -6.58 10.72 -24.07
N ARG A 556 -7.54 10.00 -23.47
CA ARG A 556 -7.33 9.09 -22.35
C ARG A 556 -6.31 8.00 -22.70
N ILE A 557 -6.41 7.37 -23.87
CA ILE A 557 -5.47 6.35 -24.31
C ILE A 557 -4.05 6.92 -24.47
N ALA A 558 -3.93 8.11 -25.05
CA ALA A 558 -2.63 8.71 -25.34
C ALA A 558 -1.87 9.20 -24.09
N PHE A 559 -2.58 9.60 -23.03
CA PHE A 559 -1.98 10.27 -21.87
C PHE A 559 -2.29 9.59 -20.53
N ARG A 560 -2.87 8.41 -20.52
CA ARG A 560 -3.31 7.70 -19.31
C ARG A 560 -2.20 7.33 -18.35
N ASP A 561 -0.98 7.05 -18.89
CA ASP A 561 0.18 6.64 -18.10
C ASP A 561 0.88 7.86 -17.44
N ASP A 562 0.44 9.06 -17.78
CA ASP A 562 0.95 10.30 -17.18
C ASP A 562 0.28 10.56 -15.83
N SER A 563 1.09 10.76 -14.79
CA SER A 563 0.63 11.00 -13.41
C SER A 563 -0.22 12.27 -13.26
N ASP A 564 -0.14 13.20 -14.22
CA ASP A 564 -0.89 14.43 -14.22
C ASP A 564 -2.14 14.38 -15.10
N TYR A 565 -2.43 13.23 -15.73
CA TYR A 565 -3.65 13.10 -16.51
C TYR A 565 -4.94 13.38 -15.69
N PRO A 566 -5.08 12.93 -14.42
CA PRO A 566 -6.21 13.33 -13.59
C PRO A 566 -6.31 14.84 -13.36
N LEU A 567 -5.17 15.53 -13.22
CA LEU A 567 -5.12 16.99 -13.14
C LEU A 567 -5.67 17.63 -14.41
N LEU A 568 -5.26 17.14 -15.58
CA LEU A 568 -5.78 17.62 -16.86
C LEU A 568 -7.28 17.36 -17.03
N CYS A 569 -7.76 16.18 -16.60
CA CYS A 569 -9.20 15.88 -16.59
C CYS A 569 -10.01 16.82 -15.69
N SER A 570 -9.42 17.35 -14.61
CA SER A 570 -10.10 18.30 -13.72
C SER A 570 -10.36 19.67 -14.34
N LEU A 571 -9.80 19.93 -15.51
CA LEU A 571 -10.10 21.12 -16.33
C LEU A 571 -11.46 21.02 -17.03
N GLU A 572 -12.08 19.85 -17.03
CA GLU A 572 -13.36 19.58 -17.69
C GLU A 572 -14.41 19.07 -16.68
N GLU A 573 -15.59 19.67 -16.73
CA GLU A 573 -16.80 19.19 -16.05
C GLU A 573 -17.67 18.48 -17.07
N VAL A 574 -17.91 17.19 -16.85
CA VAL A 574 -18.77 16.36 -17.72
C VAL A 574 -20.11 16.18 -17.04
N ASN A 575 -21.20 16.63 -17.66
CA ASN A 575 -22.54 16.44 -17.13
C ASN A 575 -23.08 15.01 -17.41
N GLU A 576 -24.29 14.70 -16.92
CA GLU A 576 -24.91 13.39 -17.09
C GLU A 576 -25.19 13.04 -18.56
N ASP A 577 -25.36 14.04 -19.41
CA ASP A 577 -25.62 13.90 -20.86
C ASP A 577 -24.30 13.74 -21.65
N GLY A 578 -23.14 13.81 -21.00
CA GLY A 578 -21.82 13.71 -21.63
C GLY A 578 -21.32 15.02 -22.26
N GLU A 579 -21.99 16.14 -22.03
CA GLU A 579 -21.51 17.45 -22.47
C GLU A 579 -20.35 17.91 -21.59
N VAL A 580 -19.30 18.44 -22.22
CA VAL A 580 -18.08 18.89 -21.56
C VAL A 580 -18.11 20.41 -21.43
N LYS A 581 -17.84 20.90 -20.21
CA LYS A 581 -17.67 22.34 -19.91
C LYS A 581 -16.31 22.59 -19.28
N LYS A 582 -15.78 23.80 -19.47
CA LYS A 582 -14.56 24.24 -18.80
C LYS A 582 -14.82 24.41 -17.30
N ALA A 583 -13.93 23.90 -16.47
CA ALA A 583 -13.96 24.05 -15.01
C ALA A 583 -13.71 25.50 -14.58
N ASP A 584 -14.02 25.81 -13.35
CA ASP A 584 -13.89 27.13 -12.73
C ASP A 584 -12.49 27.74 -12.82
N MET A 585 -11.44 26.93 -12.87
CA MET A 585 -10.05 27.38 -12.96
C MET A 585 -9.77 28.28 -14.18
N PHE A 586 -10.54 28.15 -15.24
CA PHE A 586 -10.42 28.99 -16.45
C PHE A 586 -10.88 30.43 -16.25
N TYR A 587 -11.67 30.71 -15.21
CA TYR A 587 -12.41 31.98 -15.09
C TYR A 587 -12.27 32.67 -13.75
N LYS A 588 -11.92 31.94 -12.69
CA LYS A 588 -11.85 32.49 -11.33
C LYS A 588 -10.73 31.85 -10.51
N GLN A 589 -10.35 32.48 -9.43
CA GLN A 589 -9.44 31.91 -8.45
C GLN A 589 -10.12 30.71 -7.78
N THR A 590 -9.46 29.54 -7.81
CA THR A 590 -9.95 28.28 -7.25
C THR A 590 -9.18 27.85 -6.01
N ILE A 591 -7.98 28.39 -5.80
CA ILE A 591 -7.08 28.04 -4.69
C ILE A 591 -6.80 29.33 -3.90
N LYS A 592 -6.91 29.24 -2.59
CA LYS A 592 -6.50 30.32 -1.68
C LYS A 592 -5.01 30.18 -1.39
N ALA A 593 -4.32 31.31 -1.33
CA ALA A 593 -2.91 31.32 -0.92
C ALA A 593 -2.74 30.63 0.43
N LYS A 594 -1.65 29.89 0.57
CA LYS A 594 -1.30 29.23 1.82
C LYS A 594 -1.02 30.29 2.88
N THR A 595 -1.85 30.31 3.92
CA THR A 595 -1.60 31.20 5.06
C THR A 595 -0.51 30.55 5.92
N VAL A 596 0.65 31.18 5.95
CA VAL A 596 1.72 30.79 6.88
C VAL A 596 1.31 31.23 8.27
N ILE A 597 1.22 30.31 9.19
CA ILE A 597 0.91 30.58 10.60
C ILE A 597 2.24 30.74 11.33
N ASP A 598 2.67 32.00 11.50
CA ASP A 598 3.95 32.33 12.14
C ASP A 598 3.88 32.29 13.66
N ARG A 599 2.67 32.37 14.23
CA ARG A 599 2.45 32.44 15.67
C ARG A 599 1.08 31.91 16.04
N VAL A 600 1.02 31.19 17.12
CA VAL A 600 -0.20 30.71 17.77
C VAL A 600 -0.22 31.10 19.26
N GLU A 601 -1.40 31.16 19.87
CA GLU A 601 -1.54 31.61 21.25
C GLU A 601 -1.54 30.46 22.25
N THR A 602 -1.85 29.25 21.81
CA THR A 602 -1.97 28.08 22.69
C THR A 602 -1.16 26.89 22.21
N ALA A 603 -0.71 26.05 23.15
CA ALA A 603 -0.02 24.80 22.84
C ALA A 603 -0.88 23.82 22.01
N VAL A 604 -2.21 23.87 22.15
CA VAL A 604 -3.14 23.06 21.35
C VAL A 604 -3.16 23.51 19.90
N GLU A 605 -3.15 24.81 19.67
CA GLU A 605 -3.04 25.37 18.30
C GLU A 605 -1.69 25.01 17.69
N ALA A 606 -0.57 25.17 18.44
CA ALA A 606 0.75 24.78 17.98
C ALA A 606 0.81 23.29 17.59
N LEU A 607 0.21 22.44 18.42
CA LEU A 607 0.08 21.02 18.12
C LEU A 607 -0.70 20.76 16.83
N ASN A 608 -1.85 21.42 16.67
CA ASN A 608 -2.68 21.27 15.47
C ASN A 608 -1.93 21.75 14.21
N VAL A 609 -1.23 22.88 14.28
CA VAL A 609 -0.43 23.40 13.16
C VAL A 609 0.71 22.45 12.84
N SER A 610 1.43 21.95 13.87
CA SER A 610 2.52 20.98 13.69
C SER A 610 2.04 19.70 13.02
N VAL A 611 0.92 19.14 13.49
CA VAL A 611 0.34 17.91 12.91
C VAL A 611 -0.17 18.15 11.48
N ASN A 612 -0.76 19.31 11.20
CA ASN A 612 -1.23 19.64 9.85
C ASN A 612 -0.09 19.84 8.85
N GLU A 613 1.03 20.46 9.28
CA GLU A 613 2.17 20.74 8.38
C GLU A 613 3.08 19.54 8.19
N PHE A 614 3.35 18.76 9.24
CA PHE A 614 4.35 17.69 9.22
C PHE A 614 3.75 16.28 9.31
N GLY A 615 2.46 16.15 9.62
CA GLY A 615 1.83 14.86 9.88
C GLY A 615 2.22 14.23 11.24
N TYR A 616 3.09 14.88 12.00
CA TYR A 616 3.53 14.46 13.33
C TYR A 616 3.79 15.67 14.23
N VAL A 617 3.99 15.41 15.52
CA VAL A 617 4.32 16.47 16.48
C VAL A 617 5.79 16.86 16.33
N ASN A 618 6.05 18.02 15.76
CA ASN A 618 7.40 18.59 15.63
C ASN A 618 7.60 19.66 16.72
N LEU A 619 8.20 19.25 17.84
CA LEU A 619 8.40 20.12 18.99
C LEU A 619 9.34 21.30 18.71
N ALA A 620 10.27 21.16 17.73
CA ALA A 620 11.16 22.25 17.36
C ALA A 620 10.45 23.32 16.53
N TYR A 621 9.37 22.96 15.82
CA TYR A 621 8.53 23.87 15.06
C TYR A 621 7.48 24.56 15.94
N MET A 622 6.95 23.86 16.94
CA MET A 622 5.97 24.40 17.91
C MET A 622 6.57 25.45 18.84
#